data_e4d671073d89a7490a55020bdd3ef89f
#
_entry.id   e4d671073d89a7490a55020bdd3ef89f
#
_cell.length_a   1.000
_cell.length_b   1.000
_cell.length_c   1.000
_cell.angle_alpha   90.00
_cell.angle_beta   90.00
_cell.angle_gamma   90.00
#
_symmetry.space_group_name_H-M   'P 1'
#
loop_
_entity.id
_entity.type
_entity.pdbx_description
1 polymer ?
#
loop_
_entity_poly.entity_id
_entity_poly.type
_entity_poly.pdbx_seq_one_letter_code
_entity_poly.pdbx_strand_id
1 'polypeptide(L)'
;GDGTTTATVLAQGIVREGMKSVSAGMNPMDLKRGIDKATIAAVEALKKLSKPCSDTSAIAQVGTISANSDSSVGAIIAEAMDKVGKEGVITVEEGTSLDNELDIVEGMQFDRGYLSPYFVNDQQTMSADLENPFVLLFDKKISNIRELLPILEAVAKASRPLLIIAEDVEGEALATLVVNSMRGIVKVCAVKAPGFGDRRKAMMQDIAVL
;
A
#
# COMPACT_ATOMS: atom_id res chain seq x y z
N GLY A 1 -8.36 -7.04 -10.17
CA GLY A 1 -9.59 -7.18 -10.77
C GLY A 1 -9.92 -8.48 -11.51
N ASP A 2 -9.05 -9.48 -11.56
CA ASP A 2 -9.24 -10.64 -12.45
C ASP A 2 -10.48 -11.48 -12.11
N GLY A 3 -10.79 -11.77 -10.87
CA GLY A 3 -11.87 -12.68 -10.49
C GLY A 3 -13.29 -12.10 -10.42
N THR A 4 -13.55 -10.87 -10.81
CA THR A 4 -14.84 -10.18 -10.60
C THR A 4 -16.00 -10.83 -11.34
N THR A 5 -15.83 -11.21 -12.60
CA THR A 5 -16.86 -11.91 -13.39
C THR A 5 -17.16 -13.28 -12.81
N THR A 6 -16.14 -14.06 -12.46
CA THR A 6 -16.29 -15.37 -11.83
C THR A 6 -17.02 -15.26 -10.50
N ALA A 7 -16.67 -14.30 -9.64
CA ALA A 7 -17.35 -14.04 -8.38
C ALA A 7 -18.84 -13.71 -8.58
N THR A 8 -19.16 -12.90 -9.59
CA THR A 8 -20.54 -12.52 -9.92
C THR A 8 -21.36 -13.73 -10.38
N VAL A 9 -20.82 -14.58 -11.24
CA VAL A 9 -21.47 -15.80 -11.71
C VAL A 9 -21.70 -16.79 -10.57
N LEU A 10 -20.69 -16.99 -9.70
CA LEU A 10 -20.82 -17.84 -8.52
C LEU A 10 -21.88 -17.29 -7.54
N ALA A 11 -21.89 -16.00 -7.27
CA ALA A 11 -22.87 -15.37 -6.40
C ALA A 11 -24.28 -15.56 -6.95
N GLN A 12 -24.50 -15.35 -8.25
CA GLN A 12 -25.79 -15.60 -8.91
C GLN A 12 -26.21 -17.06 -8.75
N GLY A 13 -25.31 -18.02 -9.00
CA GLY A 13 -25.59 -19.44 -8.86
C GLY A 13 -25.99 -19.82 -7.43
N ILE A 14 -25.25 -19.36 -6.44
CA ILE A 14 -25.52 -19.62 -5.01
C ILE A 14 -26.87 -19.02 -4.60
N VAL A 15 -27.17 -17.78 -4.97
CA VAL A 15 -28.43 -17.13 -4.64
C VAL A 15 -29.60 -17.85 -5.31
N ARG A 16 -29.49 -18.16 -6.59
CA ARG A 16 -30.55 -18.85 -7.35
C ARG A 16 -30.90 -20.21 -6.76
N GLU A 17 -29.92 -21.03 -6.46
CA GLU A 17 -30.14 -22.36 -5.88
C GLU A 17 -30.56 -22.26 -4.40
N GLY A 18 -30.01 -21.33 -3.64
CA GLY A 18 -30.38 -21.05 -2.26
C GLY A 18 -31.83 -20.60 -2.13
N MET A 19 -32.30 -19.73 -3.01
CA MET A 19 -33.71 -19.26 -3.02
C MET A 19 -34.70 -20.39 -3.29
N LYS A 20 -34.36 -21.37 -4.12
CA LYS A 20 -35.21 -22.57 -4.31
C LYS A 20 -35.35 -23.34 -3.00
N SER A 21 -34.29 -23.53 -2.26
CA SER A 21 -34.29 -24.25 -0.99
C SER A 21 -35.06 -23.52 0.07
N VAL A 22 -34.91 -22.20 0.18
CA VAL A 22 -35.69 -21.35 1.12
C VAL A 22 -37.15 -21.35 0.78
N SER A 23 -37.53 -21.28 -0.51
CA SER A 23 -38.91 -21.36 -0.97
C SER A 23 -39.53 -22.73 -0.69
N ALA A 24 -38.73 -23.79 -0.61
CA ALA A 24 -39.16 -25.13 -0.22
C ALA A 24 -39.24 -25.31 1.32
N GLY A 25 -39.05 -24.27 2.11
CA GLY A 25 -39.18 -24.27 3.58
C GLY A 25 -37.90 -24.53 4.36
N MET A 26 -36.72 -24.52 3.71
CA MET A 26 -35.43 -24.64 4.41
C MET A 26 -35.14 -23.37 5.21
N ASN A 27 -34.60 -23.54 6.41
CA ASN A 27 -34.17 -22.39 7.23
C ASN A 27 -32.97 -21.67 6.57
N PRO A 28 -33.08 -20.35 6.28
CA PRO A 28 -32.01 -19.59 5.62
C PRO A 28 -30.67 -19.59 6.40
N MET A 29 -30.75 -19.62 7.74
CA MET A 29 -29.53 -19.61 8.57
C MET A 29 -28.82 -20.96 8.53
N ASP A 30 -29.52 -22.07 8.41
CA ASP A 30 -28.91 -23.39 8.25
C ASP A 30 -28.31 -23.52 6.85
N LEU A 31 -28.99 -23.00 5.84
CA LEU A 31 -28.43 -22.91 4.49
C LEU A 31 -27.14 -22.10 4.47
N LYS A 32 -27.12 -20.93 5.13
CA LYS A 32 -25.90 -20.11 5.25
C LYS A 32 -24.76 -20.89 5.89
N ARG A 33 -25.00 -21.59 7.00
CA ARG A 33 -23.98 -22.42 7.65
C ARG A 33 -23.42 -23.52 6.72
N GLY A 34 -24.30 -24.08 5.87
CA GLY A 34 -23.91 -25.05 4.85
C GLY A 34 -23.00 -24.43 3.78
N ILE A 35 -23.36 -23.23 3.29
CA ILE A 35 -22.55 -22.47 2.32
C ILE A 35 -21.17 -22.13 2.91
N ASP A 36 -21.13 -21.66 4.16
CA ASP A 36 -19.86 -21.32 4.83
C ASP A 36 -18.93 -22.54 4.91
N LYS A 37 -19.45 -23.71 5.32
CA LYS A 37 -18.68 -24.98 5.35
C LYS A 37 -18.18 -25.41 3.97
N ALA A 38 -19.06 -25.31 2.96
CA ALA A 38 -18.70 -25.66 1.60
C ALA A 38 -17.61 -24.71 1.05
N THR A 39 -17.70 -23.41 1.36
CA THR A 39 -16.70 -22.43 0.96
C THR A 39 -15.33 -22.74 1.58
N ILE A 40 -15.28 -23.06 2.87
CA ILE A 40 -14.02 -23.43 3.55
C ILE A 40 -13.40 -24.66 2.87
N ALA A 41 -14.18 -25.72 2.65
CA ALA A 41 -13.71 -26.93 2.01
C ALA A 41 -13.24 -26.69 0.55
N ALA A 42 -13.98 -25.86 -0.20
CA ALA A 42 -13.59 -25.50 -1.57
C ALA A 42 -12.28 -24.70 -1.60
N VAL A 43 -12.10 -23.74 -0.71
CA VAL A 43 -10.87 -22.93 -0.61
C VAL A 43 -9.67 -23.81 -0.25
N GLU A 44 -9.83 -24.76 0.68
CA GLU A 44 -8.77 -25.71 1.03
C GLU A 44 -8.39 -26.62 -0.15
N ALA A 45 -9.39 -27.09 -0.91
CA ALA A 45 -9.15 -27.88 -2.11
C ALA A 45 -8.42 -27.08 -3.20
N LEU A 46 -8.83 -25.82 -3.42
CA LEU A 46 -8.18 -24.90 -4.37
C LEU A 46 -6.73 -24.61 -3.99
N LYS A 47 -6.43 -24.43 -2.69
CA LYS A 47 -5.04 -24.26 -2.21
C LYS A 47 -4.17 -25.45 -2.54
N LYS A 48 -4.70 -26.66 -2.49
CA LYS A 48 -3.96 -27.89 -2.86
C LYS A 48 -3.74 -28.03 -4.37
N LEU A 49 -4.61 -27.44 -5.18
CA LEU A 49 -4.50 -27.44 -6.64
C LEU A 49 -3.64 -26.29 -7.17
N SER A 50 -3.41 -25.25 -6.37
CA SER A 50 -2.60 -24.12 -6.77
C SER A 50 -1.15 -24.52 -7.03
N LYS A 51 -0.55 -23.92 -8.06
CA LYS A 51 0.86 -24.09 -8.39
C LYS A 51 1.61 -22.81 -8.03
N PRO A 52 2.78 -22.89 -7.39
CA PRO A 52 3.62 -21.73 -7.15
C PRO A 52 4.03 -21.07 -8.47
N CYS A 53 3.92 -19.75 -8.53
CA CYS A 53 4.40 -18.94 -9.64
C CYS A 53 5.87 -18.63 -9.37
N SER A 54 6.80 -19.37 -9.98
CA SER A 54 8.22 -19.30 -9.62
C SER A 54 9.15 -18.84 -10.74
N ASP A 55 8.69 -18.85 -11.97
CA ASP A 55 9.47 -18.40 -13.13
C ASP A 55 8.88 -17.13 -13.77
N THR A 56 9.73 -16.35 -14.44
CA THR A 56 9.38 -15.09 -15.10
C THR A 56 8.26 -15.25 -16.12
N SER A 57 8.21 -16.39 -16.83
CA SER A 57 7.17 -16.68 -17.81
C SER A 57 5.80 -16.86 -17.15
N ALA A 58 5.74 -17.59 -16.03
CA ALA A 58 4.52 -17.75 -15.26
C ALA A 58 4.05 -16.40 -14.66
N ILE A 59 4.97 -15.58 -14.17
CA ILE A 59 4.67 -14.23 -13.69
C ILE A 59 4.07 -13.37 -14.80
N ALA A 60 4.69 -13.35 -15.99
CA ALA A 60 4.18 -12.63 -17.15
C ALA A 60 2.78 -13.10 -17.57
N GLN A 61 2.51 -14.41 -17.55
CA GLN A 61 1.20 -14.97 -17.88
C GLN A 61 0.12 -14.53 -16.87
N VAL A 62 0.42 -14.61 -15.58
CA VAL A 62 -0.50 -14.16 -14.53
C VAL A 62 -0.75 -12.64 -14.62
N GLY A 63 0.30 -11.84 -14.84
CA GLY A 63 0.19 -10.40 -15.08
C GLY A 63 -0.67 -10.06 -16.30
N THR A 64 -0.48 -10.77 -17.39
CA THR A 64 -1.26 -10.62 -18.62
C THR A 64 -2.75 -10.91 -18.39
N ILE A 65 -3.08 -12.00 -17.68
CA ILE A 65 -4.47 -12.34 -17.36
C ILE A 65 -5.10 -11.25 -16.46
N SER A 66 -4.39 -10.82 -15.43
CA SER A 66 -4.83 -9.76 -14.52
C SER A 66 -5.02 -8.40 -15.21
N ALA A 67 -4.26 -8.15 -16.25
CA ALA A 67 -4.37 -6.95 -17.12
C ALA A 67 -5.35 -7.12 -18.29
N ASN A 68 -6.34 -8.00 -18.16
CA ASN A 68 -7.36 -8.26 -19.18
C ASN A 68 -6.77 -8.70 -20.54
N SER A 69 -5.80 -9.61 -20.51
CA SER A 69 -5.07 -10.16 -21.63
C SER A 69 -4.09 -9.20 -22.32
N ASP A 70 -3.68 -8.12 -21.63
CA ASP A 70 -2.64 -7.24 -22.13
C ASP A 70 -1.25 -7.82 -21.80
N SER A 71 -0.59 -8.36 -22.82
CA SER A 71 0.72 -8.99 -22.70
C SER A 71 1.85 -7.96 -22.44
N SER A 72 1.67 -6.70 -22.81
CA SER A 72 2.67 -5.66 -22.57
C SER A 72 2.78 -5.34 -21.09
N VAL A 73 1.64 -5.23 -20.42
CA VAL A 73 1.59 -5.05 -18.95
C VAL A 73 2.15 -6.27 -18.21
N GLY A 74 1.80 -7.48 -18.68
CA GLY A 74 2.35 -8.72 -18.10
C GLY A 74 3.87 -8.80 -18.21
N ALA A 75 4.44 -8.38 -19.33
CA ALA A 75 5.90 -8.35 -19.53
C ALA A 75 6.59 -7.34 -18.62
N ILE A 76 6.06 -6.12 -18.48
CA ILE A 76 6.62 -5.10 -17.59
C ILE A 76 6.60 -5.56 -16.12
N ILE A 77 5.50 -6.18 -15.67
CA ILE A 77 5.40 -6.72 -14.30
C ILE A 77 6.44 -7.83 -14.08
N ALA A 78 6.61 -8.73 -15.05
CA ALA A 78 7.60 -9.79 -14.95
C ALA A 78 9.04 -9.24 -14.92
N GLU A 79 9.35 -8.23 -15.72
CA GLU A 79 10.63 -7.54 -15.72
C GLU A 79 10.88 -6.85 -14.36
N ALA A 80 9.87 -6.18 -13.81
CA ALA A 80 9.95 -5.57 -12.49
C ALA A 80 10.28 -6.60 -11.41
N MET A 81 9.57 -7.74 -11.41
CA MET A 81 9.80 -8.83 -10.45
C MET A 81 11.19 -9.45 -10.57
N ASP A 82 11.74 -9.57 -11.78
CA ASP A 82 13.09 -10.07 -11.98
C ASP A 82 14.16 -9.11 -11.41
N LYS A 83 13.91 -7.81 -11.46
CA LYS A 83 14.83 -6.79 -10.97
C LYS A 83 14.77 -6.57 -9.46
N VAL A 84 13.55 -6.54 -8.88
CA VAL A 84 13.37 -6.30 -7.44
C VAL A 84 13.33 -7.57 -6.60
N GLY A 85 13.17 -8.73 -7.24
CA GLY A 85 13.03 -10.03 -6.56
C GLY A 85 11.64 -10.26 -5.98
N LYS A 86 11.43 -11.47 -5.41
CA LYS A 86 10.11 -11.90 -4.91
C LYS A 86 9.62 -11.13 -3.69
N GLU A 87 10.53 -10.56 -2.94
CA GLU A 87 10.25 -9.74 -1.73
C GLU A 87 10.11 -8.25 -2.06
N GLY A 88 10.35 -7.87 -3.33
CA GLY A 88 10.25 -6.49 -3.76
C GLY A 88 8.81 -5.99 -3.82
N VAL A 89 8.61 -4.70 -3.56
CA VAL A 89 7.32 -4.03 -3.62
C VAL A 89 7.16 -3.38 -5.00
N ILE A 90 6.05 -3.66 -5.67
CA ILE A 90 5.68 -3.04 -6.94
C ILE A 90 4.49 -2.11 -6.70
N THR A 91 4.67 -0.82 -6.98
CA THR A 91 3.62 0.19 -6.97
C THR A 91 3.27 0.61 -8.40
N VAL A 92 2.02 1.01 -8.61
CA VAL A 92 1.54 1.52 -9.91
C VAL A 92 1.03 2.93 -9.70
N GLU A 93 1.57 3.87 -10.46
CA GLU A 93 1.23 5.30 -10.38
C GLU A 93 0.94 5.85 -11.77
N GLU A 94 0.24 6.98 -11.85
CA GLU A 94 0.01 7.68 -13.11
C GLU A 94 1.31 8.31 -13.59
N GLY A 95 1.74 7.91 -14.80
CA GLY A 95 2.89 8.50 -15.47
C GLY A 95 2.54 9.81 -16.19
N THR A 96 3.57 10.53 -16.61
CA THR A 96 3.45 11.75 -17.41
C THR A 96 3.50 11.49 -18.92
N SER A 97 3.90 10.29 -19.33
CA SER A 97 4.00 9.86 -20.73
C SER A 97 2.76 9.03 -21.17
N LEU A 98 2.65 8.78 -22.48
CA LEU A 98 1.60 7.91 -23.04
C LEU A 98 1.94 6.42 -22.91
N ASP A 99 3.21 6.11 -22.76
CA ASP A 99 3.71 4.75 -22.65
C ASP A 99 3.94 4.38 -21.18
N ASN A 100 3.82 3.07 -20.88
CA ASN A 100 4.15 2.56 -19.56
C ASN A 100 5.68 2.54 -19.38
N GLU A 101 6.14 3.09 -18.28
CA GLU A 101 7.55 3.11 -17.91
C GLU A 101 7.78 2.29 -16.65
N LEU A 102 8.95 1.63 -16.57
CA LEU A 102 9.38 0.90 -15.39
C LEU A 102 10.51 1.68 -14.72
N ASP A 103 10.24 2.21 -13.55
CA ASP A 103 11.22 2.89 -12.72
C ASP A 103 11.58 2.05 -11.50
N ILE A 104 12.88 1.93 -11.19
CA ILE A 104 13.38 1.08 -10.11
C ILE A 104 14.14 1.95 -9.14
N VAL A 105 13.72 1.89 -7.88
CA VAL A 105 14.35 2.64 -6.78
C VAL A 105 14.85 1.68 -5.71
N GLU A 106 15.94 2.02 -5.06
CA GLU A 106 16.36 1.34 -3.84
C GLU A 106 15.52 1.84 -2.68
N GLY A 107 14.66 0.98 -2.14
CA GLY A 107 13.67 1.33 -1.14
C GLY A 107 12.25 1.30 -1.69
N MET A 108 11.38 2.18 -1.24
CA MET A 108 9.97 2.25 -1.63
C MET A 108 9.59 3.64 -2.11
N GLN A 109 8.98 3.73 -3.29
CA GLN A 109 8.36 4.95 -3.80
C GLN A 109 6.85 4.90 -3.58
N PHE A 110 6.24 6.01 -3.18
CA PHE A 110 4.80 6.16 -3.04
C PHE A 110 4.33 7.58 -3.38
N ASP A 111 3.04 7.71 -3.70
CA ASP A 111 2.39 8.87 -4.31
C ASP A 111 2.11 10.05 -3.35
N ARG A 112 2.71 10.08 -2.16
CA ARG A 112 2.48 11.14 -1.18
C ARG A 112 3.71 11.99 -1.00
N GLY A 113 3.54 13.29 -1.20
CA GLY A 113 4.57 14.29 -0.99
C GLY A 113 4.52 14.91 0.40
N TYR A 114 5.36 15.92 0.60
CA TYR A 114 5.42 16.68 1.84
C TYR A 114 4.10 17.41 2.15
N LEU A 115 3.78 17.52 3.44
CA LEU A 115 2.54 18.16 3.90
C LEU A 115 2.60 19.69 3.88
N SER A 116 3.80 20.26 3.78
CA SER A 116 3.98 21.70 3.72
C SER A 116 5.16 22.06 2.81
N PRO A 117 4.99 23.05 1.92
CA PRO A 117 6.09 23.53 1.07
C PRO A 117 7.25 24.13 1.85
N TYR A 118 7.07 24.46 3.12
CA TYR A 118 8.14 24.95 3.99
C TYR A 118 9.13 23.86 4.41
N PHE A 119 8.87 22.58 4.10
CA PHE A 119 9.84 21.49 4.29
C PHE A 119 10.83 21.37 3.13
N VAL A 120 10.57 22.05 2.01
CA VAL A 120 11.47 22.08 0.84
C VAL A 120 12.81 22.69 1.24
N ASN A 121 13.88 21.97 0.97
CA ASN A 121 15.27 22.43 1.19
C ASN A 121 16.06 22.63 -0.11
N ASP A 122 15.60 22.04 -1.21
CA ASP A 122 16.09 22.33 -2.56
C ASP A 122 15.01 23.03 -3.37
N GLN A 123 15.19 24.33 -3.59
CA GLN A 123 14.23 25.17 -4.33
C GLN A 123 14.29 24.95 -5.86
N GLN A 124 15.38 24.39 -6.38
CA GLN A 124 15.49 24.15 -7.83
C GLN A 124 14.65 22.95 -8.26
N THR A 125 14.68 21.89 -7.48
CA THR A 125 13.92 20.67 -7.72
C THR A 125 12.59 20.64 -6.97
N MET A 126 12.35 21.62 -6.07
CA MET A 126 11.19 21.67 -5.17
C MET A 126 11.09 20.40 -4.32
N SER A 127 12.22 19.88 -3.87
CA SER A 127 12.33 18.65 -3.08
C SER A 127 12.75 18.90 -1.63
N ALA A 128 12.48 17.93 -0.78
CA ALA A 128 12.95 17.87 0.60
C ALA A 128 13.90 16.68 0.75
N ASP A 129 15.19 16.92 0.53
CA ASP A 129 16.22 15.89 0.64
C ASP A 129 16.71 15.77 2.07
N LEU A 130 16.58 14.58 2.63
CA LEU A 130 16.99 14.27 4.00
C LEU A 130 18.07 13.19 3.98
N GLU A 131 19.29 13.58 4.27
CA GLU A 131 20.41 12.65 4.30
C GLU A 131 20.44 11.87 5.62
N ASN A 132 20.38 10.54 5.54
CA ASN A 132 20.41 9.62 6.69
C ASN A 132 19.42 10.00 7.82
N PRO A 133 18.11 10.18 7.53
CA PRO A 133 17.14 10.65 8.51
C PRO A 133 16.80 9.55 9.54
N PHE A 134 16.30 10.00 10.70
CA PHE A 134 15.44 9.15 11.50
C PHE A 134 14.07 9.07 10.83
N VAL A 135 13.44 7.90 10.86
CA VAL A 135 12.10 7.70 10.29
C VAL A 135 11.13 7.39 11.42
N LEU A 136 10.11 8.23 11.57
CA LEU A 136 9.00 8.00 12.47
C LEU A 136 7.79 7.50 11.69
N LEU A 137 7.39 6.26 11.94
CA LEU A 137 6.17 5.66 11.38
C LEU A 137 5.06 5.70 12.43
N PHE A 138 3.91 6.28 12.07
CA PHE A 138 2.78 6.38 12.98
C PHE A 138 1.46 6.15 12.23
N ASP A 139 0.68 5.17 12.65
CA ASP A 139 -0.53 4.72 11.95
C ASP A 139 -1.78 5.56 12.23
N LYS A 140 -1.63 6.67 12.97
CA LYS A 140 -2.71 7.59 13.35
C LYS A 140 -2.37 9.02 12.95
N LYS A 141 -3.34 9.91 13.16
CA LYS A 141 -3.13 11.35 13.00
C LYS A 141 -2.33 11.93 14.15
N ILE A 142 -1.46 12.87 13.82
CA ILE A 142 -0.67 13.65 14.77
C ILE A 142 -1.20 15.08 14.75
N SER A 143 -1.89 15.49 15.80
CA SER A 143 -2.40 16.85 15.96
C SER A 143 -1.79 17.56 17.15
N ASN A 144 -1.32 16.82 18.16
CA ASN A 144 -0.78 17.34 19.39
C ASN A 144 0.76 17.28 19.40
N ILE A 145 1.39 18.44 19.48
CA ILE A 145 2.85 18.52 19.48
C ILE A 145 3.49 17.88 20.72
N ARG A 146 2.78 17.78 21.84
CA ARG A 146 3.32 17.22 23.08
C ARG A 146 3.74 15.76 22.92
N GLU A 147 3.08 15.02 22.04
CA GLU A 147 3.42 13.63 21.74
C GLU A 147 4.75 13.52 20.97
N LEU A 148 5.08 14.55 20.18
CA LEU A 148 6.32 14.60 19.39
C LEU A 148 7.51 15.20 20.15
N LEU A 149 7.29 15.97 21.22
CA LEU A 149 8.36 16.66 21.93
C LEU A 149 9.54 15.76 22.33
N PRO A 150 9.35 14.58 22.94
CA PRO A 150 10.47 13.71 23.31
C PRO A 150 11.29 13.26 22.11
N ILE A 151 10.62 13.02 20.97
CA ILE A 151 11.26 12.59 19.72
C ILE A 151 12.04 13.76 19.12
N LEU A 152 11.44 14.94 19.05
CA LEU A 152 12.09 16.13 18.51
C LEU A 152 13.32 16.54 19.32
N GLU A 153 13.27 16.43 20.65
CA GLU A 153 14.43 16.66 21.51
C GLU A 153 15.56 15.66 21.25
N ALA A 154 15.23 14.38 21.08
CA ALA A 154 16.21 13.34 20.77
C ALA A 154 16.84 13.57 19.38
N VAL A 155 16.03 13.92 18.39
CA VAL A 155 16.47 14.21 17.02
C VAL A 155 17.36 15.45 17.00
N ALA A 156 16.99 16.53 17.71
CA ALA A 156 17.80 17.74 17.81
C ALA A 156 19.17 17.47 18.46
N LYS A 157 19.20 16.67 19.53
CA LYS A 157 20.45 16.24 20.18
C LYS A 157 21.36 15.42 19.25
N ALA A 158 20.75 14.57 18.43
CA ALA A 158 21.49 13.74 17.48
C ALA A 158 21.95 14.50 16.22
N SER A 159 21.44 15.72 16.00
CA SER A 159 21.71 16.55 14.81
C SER A 159 21.46 15.81 13.48
N ARG A 160 20.49 14.89 13.46
CA ARG A 160 20.05 14.14 12.26
C ARG A 160 18.69 14.63 11.81
N PRO A 161 18.38 14.57 10.50
CA PRO A 161 17.03 14.87 10.02
C PRO A 161 15.98 13.89 10.54
N LEU A 162 14.72 14.29 10.49
CA LEU A 162 13.58 13.46 10.83
C LEU A 162 12.57 13.42 9.68
N LEU A 163 12.24 12.23 9.20
CA LEU A 163 11.12 11.98 8.32
C LEU A 163 9.95 11.42 9.13
N ILE A 164 8.81 12.08 9.09
CA ILE A 164 7.58 11.62 9.72
C ILE A 164 6.64 11.11 8.65
N ILE A 165 6.24 9.84 8.74
CA ILE A 165 5.24 9.22 7.89
C ILE A 165 4.07 8.84 8.79
N ALA A 166 2.96 9.57 8.68
CA ALA A 166 1.79 9.39 9.53
C ALA A 166 0.50 9.37 8.70
N GLU A 167 -0.60 8.91 9.28
CA GLU A 167 -1.91 9.03 8.62
C GLU A 167 -2.18 10.47 8.18
N ASP A 168 -1.95 11.42 9.06
CA ASP A 168 -1.93 12.86 8.79
C ASP A 168 -1.12 13.57 9.88
N VAL A 169 -0.59 14.77 9.57
CA VAL A 169 -0.01 15.67 10.56
C VAL A 169 -0.69 17.02 10.37
N GLU A 170 -1.42 17.47 11.37
CA GLU A 170 -2.30 18.64 11.25
C GLU A 170 -2.23 19.56 12.46
N GLY A 171 -2.83 20.76 12.35
CA GLY A 171 -3.02 21.70 13.44
C GLY A 171 -1.71 22.20 14.05
N GLU A 172 -1.65 22.22 15.39
CA GLU A 172 -0.51 22.71 16.16
C GLU A 172 0.77 21.92 15.90
N ALA A 173 0.66 20.60 15.69
CA ALA A 173 1.81 19.75 15.42
C ALA A 173 2.49 20.16 14.10
N LEU A 174 1.74 20.28 13.01
CA LEU A 174 2.28 20.71 11.72
C LEU A 174 2.89 22.10 11.78
N ALA A 175 2.18 23.07 12.39
CA ALA A 175 2.66 24.44 12.53
C ALA A 175 3.99 24.51 13.29
N THR A 176 4.11 23.77 14.37
CA THR A 176 5.35 23.71 15.16
C THR A 176 6.50 23.08 14.40
N LEU A 177 6.26 21.97 13.66
CA LEU A 177 7.27 21.35 12.80
C LEU A 177 7.77 22.32 11.74
N VAL A 178 6.87 23.02 11.07
CA VAL A 178 7.20 24.06 10.06
C VAL A 178 8.05 25.16 10.66
N VAL A 179 7.66 25.72 11.80
CA VAL A 179 8.41 26.81 12.45
C VAL A 179 9.82 26.36 12.86
N ASN A 180 9.96 25.15 13.41
CA ASN A 180 11.27 24.62 13.80
C ASN A 180 12.15 24.28 12.58
N SER A 181 11.55 23.81 11.49
CA SER A 181 12.25 23.59 10.22
C SER A 181 12.77 24.91 9.64
N MET A 182 11.91 25.95 9.57
CA MET A 182 12.29 27.27 9.06
C MET A 182 13.38 27.95 9.90
N ARG A 183 13.37 27.73 11.21
CA ARG A 183 14.42 28.22 12.13
C ARG A 183 15.71 27.44 12.10
N GLY A 184 15.74 26.32 11.36
CA GLY A 184 16.92 25.44 11.28
C GLY A 184 17.21 24.69 12.59
N ILE A 185 16.26 24.62 13.53
CA ILE A 185 16.43 23.90 14.80
C ILE A 185 16.42 22.40 14.57
N VAL A 186 15.50 21.92 13.73
CA VAL A 186 15.38 20.51 13.32
C VAL A 186 15.12 20.45 11.83
N LYS A 187 15.91 19.65 11.11
CA LYS A 187 15.58 19.31 9.72
C LYS A 187 14.48 18.24 9.74
N VAL A 188 13.27 18.59 9.38
CA VAL A 188 12.11 17.68 9.43
C VAL A 188 11.31 17.78 8.15
N CYS A 189 10.79 16.64 7.71
CA CYS A 189 9.76 16.57 6.68
C CYS A 189 8.66 15.64 7.16
N ALA A 190 7.41 16.04 6.95
CA ALA A 190 6.24 15.22 7.26
C ALA A 190 5.48 14.91 5.98
N VAL A 191 5.14 13.64 5.79
CA VAL A 191 4.37 13.13 4.65
C VAL A 191 3.21 12.27 5.14
N LYS A 192 2.16 12.17 4.32
CA LYS A 192 1.07 11.24 4.59
C LYS A 192 1.48 9.82 4.26
N ALA A 193 1.07 8.88 5.11
CA ALA A 193 1.22 7.46 4.84
C ALA A 193 0.44 7.04 3.58
N PRO A 194 1.02 6.17 2.74
CA PRO A 194 0.38 5.70 1.53
C PRO A 194 -0.81 4.78 1.84
N GLY A 195 -1.80 4.76 0.94
CA GLY A 195 -2.97 3.89 1.04
C GLY A 195 -4.00 4.31 2.08
N PHE A 196 -5.01 3.46 2.26
CA PHE A 196 -6.14 3.67 3.18
C PHE A 196 -6.45 2.39 3.95
N GLY A 197 -6.98 2.53 5.17
CA GLY A 197 -7.43 1.39 5.98
C GLY A 197 -6.35 0.33 6.21
N ASP A 198 -6.71 -0.94 6.02
CA ASP A 198 -5.77 -2.06 6.23
C ASP A 198 -4.61 -2.07 5.23
N ARG A 199 -4.81 -1.56 4.01
CA ARG A 199 -3.75 -1.42 3.02
C ARG A 199 -2.68 -0.42 3.51
N ARG A 200 -3.07 0.67 4.16
CA ARG A 200 -2.13 1.63 4.76
C ARG A 200 -1.23 0.96 5.78
N LYS A 201 -1.81 0.13 6.66
CA LYS A 201 -1.04 -0.60 7.68
C LYS A 201 -0.03 -1.55 7.05
N ALA A 202 -0.45 -2.29 6.02
CA ALA A 202 0.45 -3.18 5.28
C ALA A 202 1.62 -2.41 4.63
N MET A 203 1.33 -1.31 3.93
CA MET A 203 2.37 -0.48 3.32
C MET A 203 3.30 0.17 4.36
N MET A 204 2.77 0.57 5.52
CA MET A 204 3.59 1.08 6.63
C MET A 204 4.50 0.00 7.23
N GLN A 205 4.04 -1.26 7.26
CA GLN A 205 4.87 -2.40 7.66
C GLN A 205 5.98 -2.66 6.64
N ASP A 206 5.69 -2.57 5.35
CA ASP A 206 6.71 -2.69 4.29
C ASP A 206 7.79 -1.61 4.44
N ILE A 207 7.39 -0.35 4.66
CA ILE A 207 8.33 0.76 4.93
C ILE A 207 9.15 0.50 6.20
N ALA A 208 8.58 -0.12 7.22
CA ALA A 208 9.29 -0.40 8.48
C ALA A 208 10.35 -1.51 8.35
N VAL A 209 10.23 -2.36 7.33
CA VAL A 209 11.22 -3.41 7.03
C VAL A 209 12.42 -2.86 6.26
N LEU A 210 12.19 -1.85 5.41
CA LEU A 210 13.23 -1.13 4.67
C LEU A 210 14.09 -0.26 5.58
#